data_ac13a1edf11d1ad3f52c3e45aeb17f95
#
_entry.id   ac13a1edf11d1ad3f52c3e45aeb17f95
#
_cell.length_a   1.000
_cell.length_b   1.000
_cell.length_c   1.000
_cell.angle_alpha   90.00
_cell.angle_beta   90.00
_cell.angle_gamma   90.00
#
_symmetry.space_group_name_H-M   'P 1'
#
loop_
_entity.id
_entity.type
_entity.pdbx_description
1 polymer ?
#
loop_
_entity_poly.entity_id
_entity_poly.type
_entity_poly.pdbx_seq_one_letter_code
_entity_poly.pdbx_strand_id
1 'polypeptide(L)'
;GDDFTNELIASIREGKNAEFREKYRQSTLLLVDDIQFIAGKKQTQEEFFHTFNTLYESGRQIVLTSDRPPREMTQLEDRLQTRFEWGLLADIQPPDYETRMAIIKNKAALLGVQLPDDISSFIAENLTANVRQIEGALNKLLAYRDLLGNQVDGEAVSLSLIHI
;
A
#
# COMPACT_ATOMS: atom_id res chain seq x y z
N GLY A 1 -7.37 2.73 5.19
CA GLY A 1 -8.53 2.30 5.99
C GLY A 1 -8.38 2.57 7.48
N ASP A 2 -7.24 2.27 8.07
CA ASP A 2 -7.05 2.39 9.53
C ASP A 2 -7.14 3.83 10.04
N ASP A 3 -6.53 4.80 9.36
CA ASP A 3 -6.59 6.20 9.79
C ASP A 3 -8.03 6.73 9.85
N PHE A 4 -8.83 6.44 8.83
CA PHE A 4 -10.26 6.80 8.82
C PHE A 4 -10.99 6.18 10.02
N THR A 5 -10.74 4.90 10.30
CA THR A 5 -11.34 4.19 11.45
C THR A 5 -10.88 4.80 12.78
N ASN A 6 -9.59 5.06 12.93
CA ASN A 6 -9.02 5.60 14.17
C ASN A 6 -9.51 7.02 14.43
N GLU A 7 -9.55 7.87 13.41
CA GLU A 7 -10.10 9.22 13.52
C GLU A 7 -11.60 9.20 13.84
N LEU A 8 -12.37 8.29 13.24
CA LEU A 8 -13.78 8.13 13.57
C LEU A 8 -13.98 7.74 15.04
N ILE A 9 -13.21 6.76 15.54
CA ILE A 9 -13.27 6.35 16.94
C ILE A 9 -12.91 7.51 17.87
N ALA A 10 -11.85 8.26 17.55
CA ALA A 10 -11.46 9.43 18.30
C ALA A 10 -12.57 10.50 18.31
N SER A 11 -13.15 10.80 17.16
CA SER A 11 -14.23 11.79 17.03
C SER A 11 -15.48 11.42 17.85
N ILE A 12 -15.80 10.13 17.91
CA ILE A 12 -16.94 9.64 18.74
C ILE A 12 -16.62 9.83 20.22
N ARG A 13 -15.41 9.49 20.67
CA ARG A 13 -15.01 9.65 22.08
C ARG A 13 -14.99 11.10 22.53
N GLU A 14 -14.59 12.00 21.63
CA GLU A 14 -14.47 13.43 21.90
C GLU A 14 -15.76 14.24 21.60
N GLY A 15 -16.78 13.59 21.06
CA GLY A 15 -18.03 14.27 20.65
C GLY A 15 -17.87 15.17 19.43
N LYS A 16 -16.82 14.97 18.61
CA LYS A 16 -16.46 15.80 17.44
C LYS A 16 -16.92 15.19 16.11
N ASN A 17 -17.99 14.44 16.09
CA ASN A 17 -18.48 13.79 14.88
C ASN A 17 -18.79 14.76 13.73
N ALA A 18 -19.21 16.00 14.06
CA ALA A 18 -19.49 17.02 13.05
C ALA A 18 -18.21 17.47 12.34
N GLU A 19 -17.12 17.71 13.07
CA GLU A 19 -15.81 18.08 12.52
C GLU A 19 -15.23 16.97 11.64
N PHE A 20 -15.35 15.71 12.09
CA PHE A 20 -14.94 14.55 11.29
C PHE A 20 -15.68 14.49 9.94
N ARG A 21 -17.01 14.62 9.97
CA ARG A 21 -17.84 14.62 8.77
C ARG A 21 -17.49 15.77 7.85
N GLU A 22 -17.30 16.96 8.38
CA GLU A 22 -16.90 18.13 7.59
C GLU A 22 -15.57 17.91 6.90
N LYS A 23 -14.54 17.46 7.62
CA LYS A 23 -13.21 17.15 7.09
C LYS A 23 -13.29 16.21 5.88
N TYR A 24 -13.96 15.07 6.04
CA TYR A 24 -13.97 14.04 5.00
C TYR A 24 -14.94 14.34 3.85
N ARG A 25 -16.14 14.89 4.15
CA ARG A 25 -17.17 15.13 3.14
C ARG A 25 -16.94 16.40 2.31
N GLN A 26 -16.08 17.31 2.75
CA GLN A 26 -15.68 18.50 1.97
C GLN A 26 -14.39 18.32 1.19
N SER A 27 -13.73 17.19 1.33
CA SER A 27 -12.47 16.90 0.61
C SER A 27 -12.67 16.94 -0.91
N THR A 28 -11.73 17.52 -1.64
CA THR A 28 -11.72 17.51 -3.11
C THR A 28 -11.28 16.16 -3.67
N LEU A 29 -10.46 15.45 -2.91
CA LEU A 29 -9.93 14.11 -3.21
C LEU A 29 -9.92 13.30 -1.92
N LEU A 30 -10.48 12.09 -1.95
CA LEU A 30 -10.39 11.11 -0.87
C LEU A 30 -9.51 9.96 -1.32
N LEU A 31 -8.37 9.78 -0.64
CA LEU A 31 -7.49 8.62 -0.80
C LEU A 31 -7.60 7.74 0.44
N VAL A 32 -7.97 6.49 0.25
CA VAL A 32 -8.04 5.51 1.35
C VAL A 32 -7.24 4.28 0.98
N ASP A 33 -6.18 4.07 1.72
CA ASP A 33 -5.34 2.89 1.59
C ASP A 33 -5.90 1.75 2.43
N ASP A 34 -5.78 0.52 1.91
CA ASP A 34 -6.20 -0.70 2.59
C ASP A 34 -7.65 -0.64 3.09
N ILE A 35 -8.60 -0.38 2.18
CA ILE A 35 -10.04 -0.24 2.53
C ILE A 35 -10.61 -1.50 3.17
N GLN A 36 -10.03 -2.70 2.96
CA GLN A 36 -10.46 -3.94 3.57
C GLN A 36 -10.47 -3.89 5.11
N PHE A 37 -9.73 -2.98 5.74
CA PHE A 37 -9.72 -2.83 7.19
C PHE A 37 -11.03 -2.28 7.80
N ILE A 38 -11.95 -1.75 6.99
CA ILE A 38 -13.29 -1.39 7.47
C ILE A 38 -14.22 -2.61 7.54
N ALA A 39 -13.88 -3.73 6.89
CA ALA A 39 -14.70 -4.94 6.90
C ALA A 39 -14.98 -5.41 8.33
N GLY A 40 -16.20 -5.83 8.61
CA GLY A 40 -16.66 -6.23 9.95
C GLY A 40 -16.91 -5.08 10.95
N LYS A 41 -16.52 -3.84 10.64
CA LYS A 41 -16.71 -2.67 11.51
C LYS A 41 -17.97 -1.91 11.10
N LYS A 42 -19.16 -2.36 11.49
CA LYS A 42 -20.45 -1.83 11.02
C LYS A 42 -20.57 -0.31 11.09
N GLN A 43 -20.23 0.28 12.23
CA GLN A 43 -20.32 1.73 12.41
C GLN A 43 -19.36 2.51 11.48
N THR A 44 -18.16 1.98 11.25
CA THR A 44 -17.20 2.57 10.31
C THR A 44 -17.69 2.45 8.88
N GLN A 45 -18.27 1.30 8.51
CA GLN A 45 -18.84 1.10 7.19
C GLN A 45 -20.02 2.04 6.92
N GLU A 46 -20.87 2.25 7.90
CA GLU A 46 -22.00 3.20 7.79
C GLU A 46 -21.52 4.63 7.55
N GLU A 47 -20.58 5.13 8.35
CA GLU A 47 -20.04 6.48 8.19
C GLU A 47 -19.25 6.63 6.88
N PHE A 48 -18.51 5.58 6.49
CA PHE A 48 -17.82 5.56 5.20
C PHE A 48 -18.78 5.59 4.03
N PHE A 49 -19.87 4.84 4.09
CA PHE A 49 -20.90 4.84 3.06
C PHE A 49 -21.51 6.23 2.84
N HIS A 50 -21.83 6.94 3.92
CA HIS A 50 -22.36 8.31 3.82
C HIS A 50 -21.31 9.28 3.27
N THR A 51 -20.06 9.15 3.69
CA THR A 51 -18.96 9.98 3.18
C THR A 51 -18.73 9.72 1.69
N PHE A 52 -18.69 8.46 1.28
CA PHE A 52 -18.57 8.06 -0.12
C PHE A 52 -19.67 8.66 -0.99
N ASN A 53 -20.93 8.49 -0.57
CA ASN A 53 -22.06 9.03 -1.34
C ASN A 53 -22.01 10.56 -1.46
N THR A 54 -21.71 11.28 -0.38
CA THR A 54 -21.60 12.74 -0.42
C THR A 54 -20.53 13.20 -1.41
N LEU A 55 -19.38 12.56 -1.42
CA LEU A 55 -18.28 12.88 -2.33
C LEU A 55 -18.62 12.50 -3.78
N TYR A 56 -19.18 11.33 -3.98
CA TYR A 56 -19.57 10.82 -5.30
C TYR A 56 -20.62 11.73 -5.96
N GLU A 57 -21.69 12.09 -5.23
CA GLU A 57 -22.76 12.97 -5.70
C GLU A 57 -22.27 14.40 -5.99
N SER A 58 -21.23 14.83 -5.27
CA SER A 58 -20.56 16.12 -5.49
C SER A 58 -19.52 16.08 -6.62
N GLY A 59 -19.36 14.96 -7.35
CA GLY A 59 -18.38 14.80 -8.42
C GLY A 59 -16.92 14.82 -7.94
N ARG A 60 -16.67 14.50 -6.67
CA ARG A 60 -15.32 14.46 -6.10
C ARG A 60 -14.63 13.15 -6.41
N GLN A 61 -13.30 13.21 -6.51
CA GLN A 61 -12.50 12.03 -6.79
C GLN A 61 -12.31 11.18 -5.53
N ILE A 62 -12.56 9.86 -5.68
CA ILE A 62 -12.29 8.86 -4.64
C ILE A 62 -11.33 7.83 -5.22
N VAL A 63 -10.27 7.51 -4.49
CA VAL A 63 -9.32 6.44 -4.81
C VAL A 63 -9.19 5.54 -3.60
N LEU A 64 -9.45 4.26 -3.81
CA LEU A 64 -9.36 3.23 -2.77
C LEU A 64 -8.32 2.20 -3.21
N THR A 65 -7.50 1.73 -2.28
CA THR A 65 -6.66 0.54 -2.50
C THR A 65 -7.14 -0.62 -1.66
N SER A 66 -6.87 -1.83 -2.11
CA SER A 66 -7.18 -3.06 -1.39
C SER A 66 -6.26 -4.20 -1.81
N ASP A 67 -6.08 -5.18 -0.94
CA ASP A 67 -5.37 -6.42 -1.21
C ASP A 67 -6.21 -7.46 -1.99
N ARG A 68 -7.51 -7.18 -2.18
CA ARG A 68 -8.46 -8.06 -2.87
C ARG A 68 -9.61 -7.27 -3.49
N PRO A 69 -10.28 -7.81 -4.52
CA PRO A 69 -11.42 -7.15 -5.13
C PRO A 69 -12.62 -7.07 -4.16
N PRO A 70 -13.53 -6.08 -4.34
CA PRO A 70 -14.67 -5.87 -3.43
C PRO A 70 -15.50 -7.12 -3.17
N ARG A 71 -15.74 -7.95 -4.18
CA ARG A 71 -16.52 -9.20 -4.08
C ARG A 71 -15.89 -10.27 -3.17
N GLU A 72 -14.59 -10.18 -2.90
CA GLU A 72 -13.87 -11.09 -2.03
C GLU A 72 -13.70 -10.55 -0.60
N MET A 73 -14.15 -9.33 -0.35
CA MET A 73 -14.14 -8.75 0.98
C MET A 73 -15.30 -9.31 1.80
N THR A 74 -15.05 -10.39 2.53
CA THR A 74 -16.02 -10.92 3.49
C THR A 74 -16.31 -9.87 4.58
N GLN A 75 -17.57 -9.78 5.05
CA GLN A 75 -18.02 -8.80 6.05
C GLN A 75 -18.03 -7.33 5.58
N LEU A 76 -17.90 -7.09 4.28
CA LEU A 76 -18.24 -5.81 3.69
C LEU A 76 -19.74 -5.78 3.39
N GLU A 77 -20.42 -4.68 3.74
CA GLU A 77 -21.84 -4.52 3.45
C GLU A 77 -22.08 -4.44 1.93
N ASP A 78 -23.11 -5.14 1.42
CA ASP A 78 -23.44 -5.23 0.00
C ASP A 78 -23.57 -3.85 -0.68
N ARG A 79 -24.10 -2.86 0.05
CA ARG A 79 -24.21 -1.49 -0.46
C ARG A 79 -22.85 -0.83 -0.72
N LEU A 80 -21.83 -1.11 0.10
CA LEU A 80 -20.45 -0.63 -0.12
C LEU A 80 -19.77 -1.41 -1.24
N GLN A 81 -19.94 -2.72 -1.25
CA GLN A 81 -19.43 -3.57 -2.32
C GLN A 81 -19.89 -3.08 -3.69
N THR A 82 -21.19 -2.87 -3.84
CA THR A 82 -21.80 -2.31 -5.06
C THR A 82 -21.19 -0.96 -5.45
N ARG A 83 -20.98 -0.07 -4.47
CA ARG A 83 -20.38 1.26 -4.72
C ARG A 83 -18.93 1.15 -5.19
N PHE A 84 -18.14 0.24 -4.62
CA PHE A 84 -16.75 0.04 -5.02
C PHE A 84 -16.64 -0.54 -6.42
N GLU A 85 -17.60 -1.39 -6.82
CA GLU A 85 -17.65 -1.97 -8.17
C GLU A 85 -18.13 -0.98 -9.26
N TRP A 86 -18.78 0.12 -8.90
CA TRP A 86 -19.21 1.14 -9.87
C TRP A 86 -18.07 1.95 -10.48
N GLY A 87 -16.91 1.97 -9.83
CA GLY A 87 -15.72 2.70 -10.27
C GLY A 87 -14.87 1.94 -11.28
N LEU A 88 -13.75 2.56 -11.63
CA LEU A 88 -12.70 1.86 -12.38
C LEU A 88 -11.94 0.92 -11.43
N LEU A 89 -12.04 -0.39 -11.68
CA LEU A 89 -11.22 -1.38 -11.02
C LEU A 89 -9.94 -1.58 -11.82
N ALA A 90 -8.80 -1.25 -11.20
CA ALA A 90 -7.48 -1.48 -11.77
C ALA A 90 -6.75 -2.55 -10.93
N ASP A 91 -6.40 -3.64 -11.57
CA ASP A 91 -5.65 -4.73 -10.96
C ASP A 91 -4.16 -4.51 -11.14
N ILE A 92 -3.41 -4.51 -10.03
CA ILE A 92 -1.95 -4.34 -10.03
C ILE A 92 -1.32 -5.71 -9.81
N GLN A 93 -0.82 -6.29 -10.90
CA GLN A 93 -0.16 -7.59 -10.87
C GLN A 93 1.27 -7.51 -10.30
N PRO A 94 1.80 -8.62 -9.76
CA PRO A 94 3.21 -8.71 -9.44
C PRO A 94 4.08 -8.32 -10.65
N PRO A 95 5.18 -7.57 -10.45
CA PRO A 95 6.03 -7.15 -11.55
C PRO A 95 6.72 -8.33 -12.22
N ASP A 96 6.85 -8.28 -13.54
CA ASP A 96 7.68 -9.20 -14.30
C ASP A 96 9.19 -8.99 -14.03
N TYR A 97 10.04 -9.84 -14.60
CA TYR A 97 11.49 -9.77 -14.37
C TYR A 97 12.08 -8.40 -14.78
N GLU A 98 11.71 -7.88 -15.94
CA GLU A 98 12.23 -6.61 -16.45
C GLU A 98 11.81 -5.43 -15.55
N THR A 99 10.55 -5.43 -15.13
CA THR A 99 10.03 -4.44 -14.18
C THR A 99 10.73 -4.54 -12.83
N ARG A 100 10.99 -5.76 -12.32
CA ARG A 100 11.75 -5.93 -11.07
C ARG A 100 13.18 -5.39 -11.21
N MET A 101 13.86 -5.67 -12.32
CA MET A 101 15.19 -5.11 -12.60
C MET A 101 15.18 -3.58 -12.58
N ALA A 102 14.19 -2.96 -13.22
CA ALA A 102 14.05 -1.50 -13.23
C ALA A 102 13.79 -0.95 -11.82
N ILE A 103 12.93 -1.60 -11.03
CA ILE A 103 12.65 -1.22 -9.63
C ILE A 103 13.92 -1.31 -8.78
N ILE A 104 14.68 -2.40 -8.89
CA ILE A 104 15.92 -2.61 -8.13
C ILE A 104 16.92 -1.50 -8.45
N LYS A 105 17.18 -1.23 -9.74
CA LYS A 105 18.13 -0.19 -10.17
C LYS A 105 17.72 1.20 -9.70
N ASN A 106 16.44 1.56 -9.88
CA ASN A 106 15.93 2.86 -9.45
C ASN A 106 16.01 3.03 -7.93
N LYS A 107 15.61 2.02 -7.16
CA LYS A 107 15.67 2.09 -5.69
C LYS A 107 17.10 2.11 -5.17
N ALA A 108 18.00 1.32 -5.74
CA ALA A 108 19.43 1.36 -5.42
C ALA A 108 20.02 2.75 -5.67
N ALA A 109 19.68 3.37 -6.82
CA ALA A 109 20.12 4.72 -7.14
C ALA A 109 19.61 5.78 -6.14
N LEU A 110 18.33 5.70 -5.75
CA LEU A 110 17.75 6.57 -4.72
C LEU A 110 18.43 6.42 -3.35
N LEU A 111 18.91 5.23 -3.04
CA LEU A 111 19.66 4.92 -1.83
C LEU A 111 21.18 5.22 -1.94
N GLY A 112 21.62 5.77 -3.08
CA GLY A 112 23.03 6.09 -3.33
C GLY A 112 23.94 4.87 -3.52
N VAL A 113 23.37 3.74 -3.94
CA VAL A 113 24.10 2.49 -4.19
C VAL A 113 24.13 2.20 -5.68
N GLN A 114 25.34 1.90 -6.18
CA GLN A 114 25.48 1.30 -7.51
C GLN A 114 25.58 -0.22 -7.34
N LEU A 115 24.55 -0.93 -7.78
CA LEU A 115 24.55 -2.39 -7.79
C LEU A 115 25.07 -2.88 -9.15
N PRO A 116 26.02 -3.82 -9.16
CA PRO A 116 26.40 -4.55 -10.36
C PRO A 116 25.18 -5.25 -11.00
N ASP A 117 25.24 -5.46 -12.31
CA ASP A 117 24.11 -6.04 -13.04
C ASP A 117 23.85 -7.51 -12.66
N ASP A 118 24.87 -8.27 -12.34
CA ASP A 118 24.76 -9.65 -11.86
C ASP A 118 24.03 -9.73 -10.52
N ILE A 119 24.33 -8.82 -9.60
CA ILE A 119 23.65 -8.72 -8.30
C ILE A 119 22.19 -8.30 -8.50
N SER A 120 21.93 -7.31 -9.35
CA SER A 120 20.58 -6.88 -9.67
C SER A 120 19.75 -8.02 -10.27
N SER A 121 20.33 -8.79 -11.19
CA SER A 121 19.70 -9.98 -11.78
C SER A 121 19.41 -11.04 -10.75
N PHE A 122 20.37 -11.34 -9.87
CA PHE A 122 20.21 -12.33 -8.81
C PHE A 122 19.06 -11.97 -7.87
N ILE A 123 18.95 -10.71 -7.46
CA ILE A 123 17.83 -10.21 -6.64
C ILE A 123 16.51 -10.36 -7.40
N ALA A 124 16.45 -9.95 -8.68
CA ALA A 124 15.24 -10.01 -9.49
C ALA A 124 14.75 -11.44 -9.75
N GLU A 125 15.66 -12.42 -9.86
CA GLU A 125 15.32 -13.83 -10.05
C GLU A 125 14.79 -14.49 -8.78
N ASN A 126 15.33 -14.13 -7.62
CA ASN A 126 15.03 -14.80 -6.37
C ASN A 126 13.89 -14.12 -5.58
N LEU A 127 13.69 -12.81 -5.74
CA LEU A 127 12.64 -12.07 -5.05
C LEU A 127 11.46 -11.78 -5.99
N THR A 128 10.58 -12.75 -6.15
CA THR A 128 9.46 -12.70 -7.10
C THR A 128 8.12 -12.37 -6.47
N ALA A 129 7.99 -12.49 -5.14
CA ALA A 129 6.69 -12.44 -4.48
C ALA A 129 6.10 -11.02 -4.41
N ASN A 130 6.90 -10.01 -4.07
CA ASN A 130 6.44 -8.63 -4.00
C ASN A 130 7.60 -7.63 -3.94
N VAL A 131 7.30 -6.36 -4.26
CA VAL A 131 8.29 -5.27 -4.25
C VAL A 131 8.83 -4.98 -2.84
N ARG A 132 8.06 -5.23 -1.78
CA ARG A 132 8.53 -5.02 -0.39
C ARG A 132 9.69 -5.93 -0.03
N GLN A 133 9.75 -7.15 -0.59
CA GLN A 133 10.91 -8.03 -0.39
C GLN A 133 12.16 -7.45 -1.05
N ILE A 134 12.02 -6.87 -2.25
CA ILE A 134 13.12 -6.17 -2.94
C ILE A 134 13.63 -5.01 -2.09
N GLU A 135 12.72 -4.18 -1.56
CA GLU A 135 13.08 -3.08 -0.67
C GLU A 135 13.78 -3.56 0.61
N GLY A 136 13.26 -4.61 1.22
CA GLY A 136 13.87 -5.23 2.40
C GLY A 136 15.29 -5.73 2.13
N ALA A 137 15.52 -6.40 0.98
CA ALA A 137 16.82 -6.86 0.57
C ALA A 137 17.81 -5.70 0.34
N LEU A 138 17.37 -4.66 -0.37
CA LEU A 138 18.20 -3.47 -0.61
C LEU A 138 18.59 -2.76 0.68
N ASN A 139 17.66 -2.61 1.62
CA ASN A 139 17.94 -2.00 2.93
C ASN A 139 18.94 -2.84 3.74
N LYS A 140 18.84 -4.17 3.70
CA LYS A 140 19.83 -5.05 4.34
C LYS A 140 21.21 -4.91 3.70
N LEU A 141 21.28 -4.89 2.37
CA LEU A 141 22.55 -4.69 1.66
C LEU A 141 23.22 -3.36 2.01
N LEU A 142 22.42 -2.30 2.19
CA LEU A 142 22.93 -1.02 2.67
C LEU A 142 23.53 -1.13 4.07
N ALA A 143 22.81 -1.76 4.99
CA ALA A 143 23.30 -1.95 6.35
C ALA A 143 24.59 -2.76 6.38
N TYR A 144 24.72 -3.80 5.57
CA TYR A 144 25.97 -4.58 5.43
C TYR A 144 27.11 -3.75 4.84
N ARG A 145 26.84 -2.96 3.80
CA ARG A 145 27.85 -2.06 3.22
C ARG A 145 28.41 -1.09 4.28
N ASP A 146 27.52 -0.49 5.06
CA ASP A 146 27.89 0.51 6.06
C ASP A 146 28.65 -0.11 7.25
N LEU A 147 28.40 -1.39 7.56
CA LEU A 147 29.09 -2.13 8.61
C LEU A 147 30.45 -2.70 8.16
N LEU A 148 30.56 -3.16 6.92
CA LEU A 148 31.73 -3.91 6.42
C LEU A 148 32.67 -3.06 5.56
N GLY A 149 32.37 -1.79 5.34
CA GLY A 149 33.25 -0.86 4.61
C GLY A 149 33.28 -1.07 3.10
N ASN A 150 32.24 -0.65 2.43
CA ASN A 150 32.18 -0.30 0.99
C ASN A 150 32.25 -1.41 -0.09
N GLN A 151 32.22 -2.69 0.21
CA GLN A 151 32.05 -3.71 -0.84
C GLN A 151 30.76 -4.52 -0.61
N VAL A 152 29.81 -4.34 -1.55
CA VAL A 152 28.67 -5.24 -1.69
C VAL A 152 29.12 -6.34 -2.65
N ASP A 153 29.57 -7.46 -2.13
CA ASP A 153 29.94 -8.65 -2.90
C ASP A 153 28.80 -9.69 -2.94
N GLY A 154 28.95 -10.69 -3.78
CA GLY A 154 27.95 -11.74 -3.95
C GLY A 154 27.65 -12.53 -2.67
N GLU A 155 28.61 -12.58 -1.72
CA GLU A 155 28.44 -13.28 -0.45
C GLU A 155 27.53 -12.48 0.50
N ALA A 156 27.67 -11.17 0.57
CA ALA A 156 26.78 -10.27 1.32
C ALA A 156 25.34 -10.33 0.80
N VAL A 157 25.16 -10.41 -0.53
CA VAL A 157 23.85 -10.55 -1.17
C VAL A 157 23.22 -11.90 -0.83
N SER A 158 23.99 -13.00 -0.94
CA SER A 158 23.49 -14.34 -0.61
C SER A 158 23.05 -14.42 0.86
N LEU A 159 23.82 -13.89 1.79
CA LEU A 159 23.48 -13.85 3.21
C LEU A 159 22.24 -13.00 3.49
N SER A 160 22.05 -11.90 2.77
CA SER A 160 20.86 -11.04 2.94
C SER A 160 19.58 -11.72 2.48
N LEU A 161 19.64 -12.66 1.53
CA LEU A 161 18.50 -13.37 0.97
C LEU A 161 18.17 -14.67 1.72
N ILE A 162 19.14 -15.30 2.39
CA ILE A 162 18.92 -16.56 3.15
C ILE A 162 17.96 -16.34 4.35
N HIS A 163 17.79 -15.10 4.81
CA HIS A 163 16.95 -14.74 5.96
C HIS A 163 15.65 -14.01 5.56
N ILE A 164 15.19 -14.14 4.32
CA ILE A 164 13.88 -13.69 3.84
C ILE A 164 12.97 -14.90 3.62
#